data_fabd38387df03c10be6f12da877d4894
#
_entry.id   fabd38387df03c10be6f12da877d4894
#
_cell.length_a   1.000
_cell.length_b   1.000
_cell.length_c   1.000
_cell.angle_alpha   90.00
_cell.angle_beta   90.00
_cell.angle_gamma   90.00
#
_symmetry.space_group_name_H-M   'P 1'
#
loop_
_entity.id
_entity.type
_entity.pdbx_description
1 polymer ?
#
loop_
_entity_poly.entity_id
_entity_poly.type
_entity_poly.pdbx_seq_one_letter_code
_entity_poly.pdbx_strand_id
1 'polypeptide(L)'
;KVSWKYTKNILTLGGGIWALYTAAEVMNPTAVTEAWIYSRGIIYSTFIVSLIGVLTITSYKRLRIILFFLSAFTLTAVAKAAYQKYFGFDDIEMNMLIETEMYKTHFLPGITRYFSFFTDAGNFGSNMGFAAILFGISAIFMKKRSIKIYFIAVTVCAIYALFISGTRGA
;
A
#
# COMPACT_ATOMS: atom_id res chain seq x y z
N LYS A 1 5.14 -1.58 29.51
CA LYS A 1 6.57 -1.58 29.15
C LYS A 1 6.71 -2.10 27.72
N VAL A 2 7.44 -1.39 26.87
CA VAL A 2 7.76 -1.82 25.50
C VAL A 2 8.83 -2.90 25.57
N SER A 3 8.62 -4.03 24.92
CA SER A 3 9.62 -5.11 24.89
C SER A 3 10.44 -5.04 23.61
N TRP A 4 11.71 -4.67 23.73
CA TRP A 4 12.68 -4.63 22.63
C TRP A 4 13.16 -6.02 22.17
N LYS A 5 12.72 -7.09 22.83
CA LYS A 5 13.12 -8.47 22.49
C LYS A 5 12.77 -8.83 21.04
N TYR A 6 11.64 -8.36 20.55
CA TYR A 6 11.11 -8.70 19.23
C TYR A 6 11.75 -7.90 18.07
N THR A 7 12.50 -6.82 18.38
CA THR A 7 13.21 -6.05 17.33
C THR A 7 14.48 -6.76 16.83
N LYS A 8 14.98 -7.76 17.57
CA LYS A 8 16.13 -8.57 17.16
C LYS A 8 15.71 -9.67 16.17
N ASN A 9 15.25 -9.25 14.99
CA ASN A 9 14.89 -10.15 13.90
C ASN A 9 15.49 -9.67 12.59
N ILE A 10 15.61 -10.57 11.62
CA ILE A 10 16.29 -10.31 10.34
C ILE A 10 15.64 -9.18 9.54
N LEU A 11 14.32 -9.00 9.63
CA LEU A 11 13.61 -7.94 8.91
C LEU A 11 13.90 -6.57 9.49
N THR A 12 13.86 -6.43 10.82
CA THR A 12 14.20 -5.17 11.50
C THR A 12 15.67 -4.83 11.31
N LEU A 13 16.57 -5.83 11.38
CA LEU A 13 17.99 -5.63 11.17
C LEU A 13 18.29 -5.22 9.73
N GLY A 14 17.72 -5.93 8.74
CA GLY A 14 17.86 -5.62 7.32
C GLY A 14 17.30 -4.24 6.97
N GLY A 15 16.13 -3.89 7.49
CA GLY A 15 15.55 -2.55 7.34
C GLY A 15 16.42 -1.45 7.95
N GLY A 16 17.04 -1.73 9.10
CA GLY A 16 18.00 -0.81 9.74
C GLY A 16 19.28 -0.61 8.91
N ILE A 17 19.85 -1.69 8.38
CA ILE A 17 21.02 -1.63 7.49
C ILE A 17 20.68 -0.84 6.22
N TRP A 18 19.51 -1.09 5.62
CA TRP A 18 19.05 -0.35 4.46
C TRP A 18 18.86 1.14 4.74
N ALA A 19 18.29 1.50 5.89
CA ALA A 19 18.13 2.88 6.32
C ALA A 19 19.49 3.58 6.54
N LEU A 20 20.47 2.88 7.12
CA LEU A 20 21.84 3.38 7.30
C LEU A 20 22.56 3.56 5.95
N TYR A 21 22.42 2.61 5.04
CA TYR A 21 22.96 2.72 3.69
C TYR A 21 22.38 3.96 2.99
N THR A 22 21.08 4.17 3.04
CA THR A 22 20.43 5.35 2.46
C THR A 22 20.90 6.65 3.11
N ALA A 23 21.17 6.64 4.41
CA ALA A 23 21.76 7.81 5.08
C ALA A 23 23.18 8.11 4.57
N ALA A 24 23.96 7.07 4.31
CA ALA A 24 25.32 7.22 3.77
C ALA A 24 25.32 7.76 2.33
N GLU A 25 24.28 7.53 1.53
CA GLU A 25 24.15 8.07 0.16
C GLU A 25 24.14 9.61 0.10
N VAL A 26 23.91 10.31 1.21
CA VAL A 26 24.09 11.78 1.27
C VAL A 26 25.54 12.19 0.96
N MET A 27 26.48 11.30 1.19
CA MET A 27 27.92 11.54 0.93
C MET A 27 28.33 11.20 -0.52
N ASN A 28 27.43 10.68 -1.33
CA ASN A 28 27.68 10.33 -2.71
C ASN A 28 27.76 11.60 -3.56
N PRO A 29 28.93 11.95 -4.15
CA PRO A 29 29.12 13.19 -4.89
C PRO A 29 28.33 13.26 -6.20
N THR A 30 27.84 12.11 -6.69
CA THR A 30 27.00 12.04 -7.90
C THR A 30 25.49 12.06 -7.59
N ALA A 31 25.12 11.99 -6.32
CA ALA A 31 23.72 12.02 -5.92
C ALA A 31 23.16 13.44 -6.04
N VAL A 32 22.02 13.55 -6.74
CA VAL A 32 21.27 14.80 -6.78
C VAL A 32 20.60 14.98 -5.41
N THR A 33 20.95 16.04 -4.70
CA THR A 33 20.47 16.33 -3.34
C THR A 33 18.94 16.31 -3.25
N GLU A 34 18.24 16.83 -4.25
CA GLU A 34 16.78 16.83 -4.30
C GLU A 34 16.21 15.42 -4.39
N ALA A 35 16.77 14.56 -5.23
CA ALA A 35 16.36 13.16 -5.35
C ALA A 35 16.57 12.40 -4.04
N TRP A 36 17.68 12.65 -3.34
CA TRP A 36 17.93 12.07 -2.02
C TRP A 36 16.93 12.57 -0.97
N ILE A 37 16.63 13.86 -0.94
CA ILE A 37 15.63 14.45 -0.04
C ILE A 37 14.25 13.81 -0.27
N TYR A 38 13.89 13.55 -1.52
CA TYR A 38 12.61 12.94 -1.89
C TYR A 38 12.53 11.45 -1.47
N SER A 39 13.55 10.67 -1.75
CA SER A 39 13.56 9.22 -1.51
C SER A 39 13.73 8.84 -0.04
N ARG A 40 14.46 9.63 0.75
CA ARG A 40 14.73 9.34 2.18
C ARG A 40 13.46 9.12 3.00
N GLY A 41 12.41 9.92 2.73
CA GLY A 41 11.14 9.84 3.46
C GLY A 41 10.49 8.47 3.36
N ILE A 42 10.49 7.87 2.18
CA ILE A 42 9.91 6.55 1.93
C ILE A 42 10.70 5.46 2.69
N ILE A 43 12.03 5.53 2.65
CA ILE A 43 12.90 4.51 3.26
C ILE A 43 12.84 4.57 4.78
N TYR A 44 12.96 5.77 5.36
CA TYR A 44 12.88 5.92 6.81
C TYR A 44 11.49 5.64 7.35
N SER A 45 10.43 6.05 6.66
CA SER A 45 9.06 5.74 7.08
C SER A 45 8.81 4.23 7.08
N THR A 46 9.29 3.49 6.08
CA THR A 46 9.17 2.04 6.00
C THR A 46 9.90 1.36 7.17
N PHE A 47 11.11 1.79 7.51
CA PHE A 47 11.85 1.27 8.67
C PHE A 47 11.14 1.59 9.99
N ILE A 48 10.72 2.84 10.19
CA ILE A 48 10.03 3.29 11.41
C ILE A 48 8.71 2.55 11.57
N VAL A 49 7.90 2.42 10.51
CA VAL A 49 6.63 1.70 10.54
C VAL A 49 6.84 0.22 10.86
N SER A 50 7.86 -0.42 10.28
CA SER A 50 8.18 -1.82 10.61
C SER A 50 8.61 -1.99 12.07
N LEU A 51 9.41 -1.07 12.60
CA LEU A 51 9.84 -1.05 14.00
C LEU A 51 8.64 -0.87 14.94
N ILE A 52 7.78 0.13 14.66
CA ILE A 52 6.54 0.35 15.43
C ILE A 52 5.64 -0.90 15.36
N GLY A 53 5.51 -1.51 14.18
CA GLY A 53 4.75 -2.74 13.99
C GLY A 53 5.22 -3.86 14.92
N VAL A 54 6.53 -4.14 14.95
CA VAL A 54 7.12 -5.17 15.80
C VAL A 54 6.92 -4.87 17.29
N LEU A 55 6.99 -3.61 17.70
CA LEU A 55 6.83 -3.19 19.09
C LEU A 55 5.36 -3.18 19.55
N THR A 56 4.41 -2.97 18.65
CA THR A 56 2.98 -2.83 18.99
C THR A 56 2.19 -4.11 18.76
N ILE A 57 2.53 -4.91 17.73
CA ILE A 57 1.83 -6.15 17.40
C ILE A 57 2.38 -7.31 18.24
N THR A 58 2.09 -7.29 19.54
CA THR A 58 2.59 -8.30 20.49
C THR A 58 1.61 -9.43 20.76
N SER A 59 0.40 -9.40 20.15
CA SER A 59 -0.60 -10.44 20.33
C SER A 59 -1.43 -10.65 19.07
N TYR A 60 -1.95 -11.88 18.92
CA TYR A 60 -2.84 -12.24 17.82
C TYR A 60 -4.12 -11.37 17.78
N LYS A 61 -4.61 -10.93 18.95
CA LYS A 61 -5.77 -10.03 19.04
C LYS A 61 -5.46 -8.67 18.40
N ARG A 62 -4.29 -8.08 18.68
CA ARG A 62 -3.87 -6.80 18.10
C ARG A 62 -3.65 -6.91 16.60
N LEU A 63 -2.97 -7.97 16.14
CA LEU A 63 -2.80 -8.24 14.71
C LEU A 63 -4.16 -8.29 13.99
N ARG A 64 -5.11 -9.03 14.55
CA ARG A 64 -6.45 -9.15 13.96
C ARG A 64 -7.18 -7.82 13.88
N ILE A 65 -7.08 -6.96 14.89
CA ILE A 65 -7.68 -5.62 14.89
C ILE A 65 -7.07 -4.79 13.74
N ILE A 66 -5.75 -4.79 13.59
CA ILE A 66 -5.06 -4.07 12.52
C ILE A 66 -5.50 -4.59 11.14
N LEU A 67 -5.59 -5.91 10.97
CA LEU A 67 -6.08 -6.50 9.72
C LEU A 67 -7.52 -6.08 9.39
N PHE A 68 -8.40 -5.95 10.37
CA PHE A 68 -9.75 -5.44 10.14
C PHE A 68 -9.75 -3.97 9.73
N PHE A 69 -8.94 -3.11 10.35
CA PHE A 69 -8.79 -1.72 9.92
C PHE A 69 -8.25 -1.62 8.49
N LEU A 70 -7.18 -2.35 8.17
CA LEU A 70 -6.62 -2.38 6.83
C LEU A 70 -7.62 -2.90 5.80
N SER A 71 -8.43 -3.91 6.15
CA SER A 71 -9.48 -4.42 5.26
C SER A 71 -10.58 -3.40 5.01
N ALA A 72 -10.96 -2.60 6.03
CA ALA A 72 -11.91 -1.51 5.85
C ALA A 72 -11.39 -0.45 4.87
N PHE A 73 -10.12 -0.02 5.01
CA PHE A 73 -9.46 0.87 4.05
C PHE A 73 -9.42 0.28 2.64
N THR A 74 -9.07 -0.99 2.51
CA THR A 74 -9.05 -1.68 1.20
C THR A 74 -10.43 -1.67 0.56
N LEU A 75 -11.48 -2.02 1.32
CA LEU A 75 -12.85 -2.05 0.79
C LEU A 75 -13.36 -0.66 0.42
N THR A 76 -13.04 0.38 1.18
CA THR A 76 -13.39 1.76 0.80
C THR A 76 -12.66 2.20 -0.46
N ALA A 77 -11.38 1.81 -0.62
CA ALA A 77 -10.63 2.08 -1.84
C ALA A 77 -11.22 1.37 -3.06
N VAL A 78 -11.60 0.11 -2.90
CA VAL A 78 -12.29 -0.67 -3.95
C VAL A 78 -13.62 -0.02 -4.32
N ALA A 79 -14.42 0.38 -3.34
CA ALA A 79 -15.72 1.02 -3.56
C ALA A 79 -15.57 2.34 -4.34
N LYS A 80 -14.60 3.20 -3.97
CA LYS A 80 -14.33 4.45 -4.69
C LYS A 80 -13.85 4.19 -6.13
N ALA A 81 -12.96 3.23 -6.35
CA ALA A 81 -12.51 2.88 -7.70
C ALA A 81 -13.65 2.28 -8.55
N ALA A 82 -14.54 1.49 -7.95
CA ALA A 82 -15.73 1.02 -8.62
C ALA A 82 -16.68 2.19 -8.96
N TYR A 83 -16.83 3.15 -8.05
CA TYR A 83 -17.59 4.38 -8.32
C TYR A 83 -17.01 5.13 -9.52
N GLN A 84 -15.71 5.38 -9.55
CA GLN A 84 -15.02 6.03 -10.69
C GLN A 84 -15.27 5.26 -12.00
N LYS A 85 -15.29 3.92 -11.95
CA LYS A 85 -15.50 3.09 -13.14
C LYS A 85 -16.92 3.18 -13.70
N TYR A 86 -17.94 3.22 -12.85
CA TYR A 86 -19.34 3.16 -13.26
C TYR A 86 -19.98 4.53 -13.43
N PHE A 87 -19.52 5.54 -12.70
CA PHE A 87 -20.10 6.89 -12.68
C PHE A 87 -19.15 7.95 -13.25
N GLY A 88 -17.87 7.59 -13.46
CA GLY A 88 -16.85 8.53 -13.93
C GLY A 88 -16.09 9.19 -12.78
N PHE A 89 -15.09 10.00 -13.16
CA PHE A 89 -14.36 10.85 -12.22
C PHE A 89 -15.21 12.08 -11.87
N ASP A 90 -15.11 12.53 -10.62
CA ASP A 90 -15.75 13.77 -10.21
C ASP A 90 -14.95 15.00 -10.71
N ASP A 91 -15.55 16.20 -10.61
CA ASP A 91 -14.93 17.42 -11.12
C ASP A 91 -13.57 17.72 -10.48
N ILE A 92 -13.39 17.39 -9.20
CA ILE A 92 -12.13 17.59 -8.47
C ILE A 92 -11.07 16.64 -9.00
N GLU A 93 -11.41 15.37 -9.19
CA GLU A 93 -10.53 14.35 -9.74
C GLU A 93 -10.13 14.69 -11.19
N MET A 94 -11.09 15.12 -11.99
CA MET A 94 -10.84 15.51 -13.38
C MET A 94 -9.92 16.73 -13.46
N ASN A 95 -10.16 17.76 -12.66
CA ASN A 95 -9.29 18.94 -12.60
C ASN A 95 -7.87 18.55 -12.17
N MET A 96 -7.73 17.70 -11.13
CA MET A 96 -6.42 17.19 -10.71
C MET A 96 -5.70 16.47 -11.86
N LEU A 97 -6.40 15.59 -12.58
CA LEU A 97 -5.82 14.87 -13.72
C LEU A 97 -5.35 15.82 -14.85
N ILE A 98 -6.08 16.90 -15.10
CA ILE A 98 -5.74 17.90 -16.11
C ILE A 98 -4.55 18.76 -15.65
N GLU A 99 -4.59 19.32 -14.45
CA GLU A 99 -3.55 20.20 -13.91
C GLU A 99 -2.20 19.49 -13.77
N THR A 100 -2.21 18.20 -13.43
CA THR A 100 -1.00 17.38 -13.29
C THR A 100 -0.59 16.68 -14.57
N GLU A 101 -1.29 16.89 -15.69
CA GLU A 101 -1.13 16.17 -16.96
C GLU A 101 -1.28 14.63 -16.85
N MET A 102 -1.77 14.11 -15.72
CA MET A 102 -1.92 12.67 -15.49
C MET A 102 -3.03 12.06 -16.36
N TYR A 103 -3.90 12.87 -16.97
CA TYR A 103 -4.88 12.37 -17.94
C TYR A 103 -4.21 11.57 -19.07
N LYS A 104 -2.99 11.94 -19.49
CA LYS A 104 -2.20 11.23 -20.53
C LYS A 104 -1.89 9.77 -20.16
N THR A 105 -1.80 9.46 -18.86
CA THR A 105 -1.47 8.13 -18.35
C THR A 105 -2.69 7.35 -17.85
N HIS A 106 -3.81 8.05 -17.58
CA HIS A 106 -5.04 7.46 -17.08
C HIS A 106 -6.05 7.15 -18.20
N PHE A 107 -6.07 7.97 -19.26
CA PHE A 107 -6.91 7.75 -20.43
C PHE A 107 -6.05 7.25 -21.61
N LEU A 108 -5.79 5.94 -21.63
CA LEU A 108 -5.09 5.29 -22.73
C LEU A 108 -6.09 4.80 -23.79
N PRO A 109 -5.69 4.64 -25.06
CA PRO A 109 -6.58 4.10 -26.09
C PRO A 109 -7.20 2.78 -25.66
N GLY A 110 -8.53 2.78 -25.47
CA GLY A 110 -9.30 1.59 -25.06
C GLY A 110 -9.20 1.20 -23.58
N ILE A 111 -8.46 1.94 -22.73
CA ILE A 111 -8.28 1.60 -21.30
C ILE A 111 -8.34 2.87 -20.47
N THR A 112 -9.29 2.93 -19.52
CA THR A 112 -9.29 3.92 -18.45
C THR A 112 -8.72 3.29 -17.19
N ARG A 113 -7.77 3.98 -16.56
CA ARG A 113 -7.08 3.52 -15.34
C ARG A 113 -7.63 4.26 -14.13
N TYR A 114 -8.19 3.53 -13.18
CA TYR A 114 -8.81 4.08 -11.97
C TYR A 114 -7.80 4.10 -10.83
N PHE A 115 -7.84 5.15 -10.01
CA PHE A 115 -6.85 5.37 -8.95
C PHE A 115 -7.49 5.50 -7.56
N SER A 116 -8.85 5.45 -7.45
CA SER A 116 -9.55 5.62 -6.18
C SER A 116 -9.23 6.97 -5.53
N PHE A 117 -8.72 6.99 -4.31
CA PHE A 117 -8.20 8.17 -3.60
C PHE A 117 -6.67 8.14 -3.47
N PHE A 118 -5.99 7.32 -4.27
CA PHE A 118 -4.53 7.33 -4.34
C PHE A 118 -4.03 8.39 -5.32
N THR A 119 -2.74 8.68 -5.27
CA THR A 119 -2.12 9.69 -6.13
C THR A 119 -2.18 9.34 -7.61
N ASP A 120 -2.13 8.05 -7.94
CA ASP A 120 -2.16 7.54 -9.31
C ASP A 120 -2.61 6.07 -9.36
N ALA A 121 -2.94 5.58 -10.56
CA ALA A 121 -3.40 4.23 -10.79
C ALA A 121 -2.33 3.15 -10.51
N GLY A 122 -1.04 3.46 -10.68
CA GLY A 122 0.06 2.55 -10.37
C GLY A 122 0.17 2.32 -8.86
N ASN A 123 0.11 3.40 -8.09
CA ASN A 123 0.13 3.35 -6.64
C ASN A 123 -1.11 2.61 -6.09
N PHE A 124 -2.29 2.90 -6.63
CA PHE A 124 -3.50 2.16 -6.28
C PHE A 124 -3.36 0.66 -6.58
N GLY A 125 -2.94 0.29 -7.79
CA GLY A 125 -2.78 -1.11 -8.21
C GLY A 125 -1.79 -1.86 -7.31
N SER A 126 -0.62 -1.27 -7.02
CA SER A 126 0.39 -1.87 -6.15
C SER A 126 -0.14 -2.12 -4.74
N ASN A 127 -0.90 -1.16 -4.17
CA ASN A 127 -1.52 -1.33 -2.86
C ASN A 127 -2.60 -2.42 -2.88
N MET A 128 -3.38 -2.53 -3.95
CA MET A 128 -4.38 -3.60 -4.10
C MET A 128 -3.74 -4.97 -4.29
N GLY A 129 -2.63 -5.07 -5.02
CA GLY A 129 -1.83 -6.29 -5.14
C GLY A 129 -1.30 -6.75 -3.78
N PHE A 130 -0.71 -5.83 -3.01
CA PHE A 130 -0.28 -6.10 -1.64
C PHE A 130 -1.45 -6.53 -0.73
N ALA A 131 -2.58 -5.85 -0.80
CA ALA A 131 -3.78 -6.19 -0.02
C ALA A 131 -4.29 -7.60 -0.37
N ALA A 132 -4.30 -7.97 -1.66
CA ALA A 132 -4.71 -9.30 -2.09
C ALA A 132 -3.84 -10.40 -1.48
N ILE A 133 -2.52 -10.23 -1.47
CA ILE A 133 -1.58 -11.16 -0.85
C ILE A 133 -1.78 -11.20 0.68
N LEU A 134 -1.85 -10.03 1.32
CA LEU A 134 -1.99 -9.91 2.77
C LEU A 134 -3.25 -10.62 3.28
N PHE A 135 -4.40 -10.34 2.66
CA PHE A 135 -5.67 -10.92 3.10
C PHE A 135 -5.83 -12.37 2.65
N GLY A 136 -5.26 -12.77 1.52
CA GLY A 136 -5.19 -14.16 1.09
C GLY A 136 -4.43 -15.03 2.09
N ILE A 137 -3.22 -14.60 2.49
CA ILE A 137 -2.45 -15.27 3.54
C ILE A 137 -3.19 -15.25 4.87
N SER A 138 -3.76 -14.09 5.25
CA SER A 138 -4.52 -13.98 6.50
C SER A 138 -5.70 -14.95 6.54
N ALA A 139 -6.42 -15.15 5.43
CA ALA A 139 -7.53 -16.09 5.34
C ALA A 139 -7.09 -17.54 5.60
N ILE A 140 -5.88 -17.93 5.15
CA ILE A 140 -5.36 -19.30 5.38
C ILE A 140 -5.17 -19.55 6.88
N PHE A 141 -4.63 -18.57 7.61
CA PHE A 141 -4.31 -18.72 9.04
C PHE A 141 -5.49 -18.47 9.99
N MET A 142 -6.65 -17.99 9.50
CA MET A 142 -7.83 -17.77 10.33
C MET A 142 -8.53 -19.08 10.69
N LYS A 143 -8.65 -19.36 11.99
CA LYS A 143 -9.35 -20.55 12.50
C LYS A 143 -10.87 -20.43 12.38
N LYS A 144 -11.42 -19.23 12.62
CA LYS A 144 -12.88 -19.01 12.59
C LYS A 144 -13.35 -18.88 11.14
N ARG A 145 -14.27 -19.76 10.71
CA ARG A 145 -14.79 -19.86 9.34
C ARG A 145 -15.36 -18.52 8.82
N SER A 146 -16.11 -17.79 9.64
CA SER A 146 -16.67 -16.48 9.23
C SER A 146 -15.62 -15.43 8.93
N ILE A 147 -14.54 -15.37 9.72
CA ILE A 147 -13.44 -14.43 9.49
C ILE A 147 -12.63 -14.86 8.26
N LYS A 148 -12.45 -16.16 8.06
CA LYS A 148 -11.79 -16.71 6.88
C LYS A 148 -12.55 -16.30 5.60
N ILE A 149 -13.86 -16.49 5.56
CA ILE A 149 -14.72 -16.11 4.41
C ILE A 149 -14.64 -14.60 4.18
N TYR A 150 -14.67 -13.79 5.23
CA TYR A 150 -14.54 -12.34 5.13
C TYR A 150 -13.23 -11.94 4.45
N PHE A 151 -12.08 -12.47 4.89
CA PHE A 151 -10.79 -12.12 4.26
C PHE A 151 -10.65 -12.67 2.83
N ILE A 152 -11.26 -13.81 2.52
CA ILE A 152 -11.35 -14.28 1.12
C ILE A 152 -12.13 -13.26 0.26
N ALA A 153 -13.26 -12.76 0.76
CA ALA A 153 -14.03 -11.75 0.03
C ALA A 153 -13.22 -10.46 -0.17
N VAL A 154 -12.51 -9.97 0.87
CA VAL A 154 -11.61 -8.81 0.74
C VAL A 154 -10.52 -9.07 -0.31
N THR A 155 -9.93 -10.27 -0.32
CA THR A 155 -8.93 -10.66 -1.32
C THR A 155 -9.49 -10.58 -2.75
N VAL A 156 -10.68 -11.12 -2.96
CA VAL A 156 -11.34 -11.08 -4.30
C VAL A 156 -11.62 -9.64 -4.71
N CYS A 157 -12.10 -8.80 -3.79
CA CYS A 157 -12.32 -7.37 -4.05
C CYS A 157 -11.01 -6.64 -4.40
N ALA A 158 -9.92 -6.93 -3.67
CA ALA A 158 -8.61 -6.34 -3.95
C ALA A 158 -8.06 -6.77 -5.32
N ILE A 159 -8.21 -8.04 -5.70
CA ILE A 159 -7.85 -8.54 -7.04
C ILE A 159 -8.66 -7.82 -8.11
N TYR A 160 -9.98 -7.68 -7.93
CA TYR A 160 -10.81 -6.92 -8.87
C TYR A 160 -10.31 -5.47 -9.02
N ALA A 161 -9.99 -4.80 -7.91
CA ALA A 161 -9.48 -3.44 -7.92
C ALA A 161 -8.10 -3.32 -8.61
N LEU A 162 -7.22 -4.31 -8.41
CA LEU A 162 -5.96 -4.40 -9.14
C LEU A 162 -6.19 -4.44 -10.65
N PHE A 163 -7.14 -5.25 -11.13
CA PHE A 163 -7.44 -5.30 -12.56
C PHE A 163 -7.97 -3.98 -13.12
N ILE A 164 -8.88 -3.29 -12.41
CA ILE A 164 -9.43 -2.02 -12.89
C ILE A 164 -8.44 -0.86 -12.79
N SER A 165 -7.37 -0.97 -11.98
CA SER A 165 -6.29 0.02 -11.98
C SER A 165 -5.52 0.05 -13.30
N GLY A 166 -5.60 -1.00 -14.11
CA GLY A 166 -4.85 -1.13 -15.36
C GLY A 166 -3.33 -1.18 -15.17
N THR A 167 -2.85 -1.48 -13.96
CA THR A 167 -1.42 -1.57 -13.64
C THR A 167 -0.88 -2.93 -14.03
N ARG A 168 0.03 -2.96 -15.01
CA ARG A 168 0.58 -4.22 -15.57
C ARG A 168 1.83 -4.73 -14.85
N GLY A 169 2.35 -3.99 -13.90
CA GLY A 169 3.60 -4.32 -13.17
C GLY A 169 3.45 -4.37 -11.65
N ALA A 170 2.23 -4.55 -11.14
CA ALA A 170 1.98 -4.63 -9.70
C ALA A 170 1.92 -6.09 -9.22
#